data_cd3487e8ee7c353f79d5c3d45aac547e
#
_entry.id   cd3487e8ee7c353f79d5c3d45aac547e
#
_cell.length_a   1.000
_cell.length_b   1.000
_cell.length_c   1.000
_cell.angle_alpha   90.00
_cell.angle_beta   90.00
_cell.angle_gamma   90.00
#
_symmetry.space_group_name_H-M   'P 1'
#
loop_
_entity.id
_entity.type
_entity.pdbx_description
1 polymer ?
#
loop_
_entity_poly.entity_id
_entity_poly.type
_entity_poly.pdbx_seq_one_letter_code
_entity_poly.pdbx_strand_id
1 'polypeptide(L)'
;MEKILGSLLLLGFALPWYFTQKATGSPSAGFLAGLGGLALAVAVLWWLSVQRDRRQADARRRRDLKCAKSGLRAIDRMSGTDFEEFVAAQLRVAGYSVMPTASTGDYGVDLIAKKDGVRMAVQCKRLAKAVGVAAVQQVVSGSRHHGCNRAVVVTNQTFTKAARALAITHHCRLVGRTQLQNWTRVASLPARGS
;
A
#
# COMPACT_ATOMS: atom_id res chain seq x y z
N MET A 1 17.60 -17.35 8.10
CA MET A 1 18.10 -16.46 7.04
C MET A 1 19.47 -15.84 7.40
N GLU A 2 19.67 -15.40 8.64
CA GLU A 2 20.95 -14.79 9.08
C GLU A 2 22.17 -15.70 8.94
N LYS A 3 22.03 -17.00 9.26
CA LYS A 3 23.14 -17.96 9.13
C LYS A 3 23.63 -18.17 7.69
N ILE A 4 22.71 -18.12 6.72
CA ILE A 4 23.03 -18.27 5.28
C ILE A 4 23.73 -17.00 4.76
N LEU A 5 23.29 -15.83 5.23
CA LEU A 5 23.88 -14.55 4.85
C LEU A 5 25.33 -14.44 5.35
N GLY A 6 25.57 -14.81 6.61
CA GLY A 6 26.91 -14.85 7.19
C GLY A 6 27.86 -15.80 6.46
N SER A 7 27.36 -16.99 6.06
CA SER A 7 28.16 -17.94 5.29
C SER A 7 28.53 -17.43 3.89
N LEU A 8 27.61 -16.76 3.21
CA LEU A 8 27.88 -16.16 1.89
C LEU A 8 28.90 -15.03 1.94
N LEU A 9 28.87 -14.20 2.98
CA LEU A 9 29.85 -13.12 3.19
C LEU A 9 31.24 -13.68 3.52
N LEU A 10 31.30 -14.71 4.38
CA LEU A 10 32.55 -15.40 4.69
C LEU A 10 33.16 -16.06 3.45
N LEU A 11 32.38 -16.74 2.63
CA LEU A 11 32.83 -17.33 1.37
C LEU A 11 33.28 -16.25 0.37
N GLY A 12 32.59 -15.12 0.31
CA GLY A 12 32.93 -13.97 -0.55
C GLY A 12 34.30 -13.37 -0.22
N PHE A 13 34.74 -13.44 1.05
CA PHE A 13 36.08 -13.00 1.46
C PHE A 13 37.09 -14.14 1.38
N ALA A 14 36.79 -15.30 1.97
CA ALA A 14 37.75 -16.36 2.19
C ALA A 14 38.26 -17.03 0.90
N LEU A 15 37.36 -17.24 -0.06
CA LEU A 15 37.74 -17.89 -1.33
C LEU A 15 38.71 -17.04 -2.17
N PRO A 16 38.43 -15.76 -2.48
CA PRO A 16 39.36 -14.92 -3.23
C PRO A 16 40.71 -14.75 -2.49
N TRP A 17 40.67 -14.57 -1.17
CA TRP A 17 41.86 -14.47 -0.35
C TRP A 17 42.73 -15.71 -0.44
N TYR A 18 42.17 -16.92 -0.25
CA TYR A 18 42.86 -18.19 -0.29
C TYR A 18 43.54 -18.46 -1.66
N PHE A 19 42.76 -18.31 -2.75
CA PHE A 19 43.25 -18.59 -4.10
C PHE A 19 44.35 -17.60 -4.53
N THR A 20 44.19 -16.31 -4.20
CA THR A 20 45.19 -15.30 -4.55
C THR A 20 46.46 -15.47 -3.75
N GLN A 21 46.38 -15.76 -2.44
CA GLN A 21 47.55 -16.04 -1.61
C GLN A 21 48.33 -17.27 -2.09
N LYS A 22 47.62 -18.35 -2.49
CA LYS A 22 48.21 -19.56 -3.03
C LYS A 22 48.92 -19.31 -4.37
N ALA A 23 48.37 -18.44 -5.22
CA ALA A 23 48.89 -18.13 -6.54
C ALA A 23 50.10 -17.18 -6.51
N THR A 24 50.08 -16.17 -5.63
CA THR A 24 51.09 -15.09 -5.61
C THR A 24 52.08 -15.19 -4.47
N GLY A 25 51.82 -16.02 -3.46
CA GLY A 25 52.63 -16.12 -2.25
C GLY A 25 52.58 -14.87 -1.35
N SER A 26 51.83 -13.85 -1.74
CA SER A 26 51.74 -12.56 -1.03
C SER A 26 50.47 -12.47 -0.19
N PRO A 27 50.57 -12.33 1.15
CA PRO A 27 49.41 -12.21 2.02
C PRO A 27 48.64 -10.90 1.81
N SER A 28 49.30 -9.80 1.41
CA SER A 28 48.67 -8.52 1.12
C SER A 28 47.80 -8.56 -0.14
N ALA A 29 48.28 -9.23 -1.20
CA ALA A 29 47.49 -9.43 -2.41
C ALA A 29 46.23 -10.30 -2.15
N GLY A 30 46.36 -11.35 -1.33
CA GLY A 30 45.23 -12.16 -0.88
C GLY A 30 44.20 -11.37 -0.12
N PHE A 31 44.63 -10.50 0.81
CA PHE A 31 43.73 -9.66 1.61
C PHE A 31 42.93 -8.66 0.75
N LEU A 32 43.60 -8.00 -0.21
CA LEU A 32 42.91 -7.07 -1.14
C LEU A 32 41.91 -7.81 -2.02
N ALA A 33 42.24 -9.01 -2.50
CA ALA A 33 41.31 -9.84 -3.26
C ALA A 33 40.09 -10.28 -2.41
N GLY A 34 40.31 -10.61 -1.13
CA GLY A 34 39.23 -10.92 -0.18
C GLY A 34 38.29 -9.75 0.04
N LEU A 35 38.81 -8.53 0.22
CA LEU A 35 38.01 -7.30 0.32
C LEU A 35 37.19 -7.03 -0.95
N GLY A 36 37.78 -7.22 -2.13
CA GLY A 36 37.11 -7.10 -3.42
C GLY A 36 35.95 -8.10 -3.56
N GLY A 37 36.22 -9.36 -3.18
CA GLY A 37 35.20 -10.41 -3.18
C GLY A 37 34.06 -10.15 -2.22
N LEU A 38 34.35 -9.63 -1.02
CA LEU A 38 33.36 -9.23 -0.05
C LEU A 38 32.48 -8.06 -0.57
N ALA A 39 33.12 -7.03 -1.14
CA ALA A 39 32.42 -5.89 -1.73
C ALA A 39 31.49 -6.33 -2.87
N LEU A 40 31.93 -7.24 -3.72
CA LEU A 40 31.11 -7.81 -4.79
C LEU A 40 29.92 -8.61 -4.22
N ALA A 41 30.14 -9.43 -3.20
CA ALA A 41 29.08 -10.19 -2.54
C ALA A 41 28.02 -9.27 -1.94
N VAL A 42 28.43 -8.20 -1.25
CA VAL A 42 27.51 -7.18 -0.71
C VAL A 42 26.75 -6.48 -1.82
N ALA A 43 27.41 -6.07 -2.90
CA ALA A 43 26.77 -5.43 -4.05
C ALA A 43 25.74 -6.33 -4.72
N VAL A 44 26.04 -7.62 -4.89
CA VAL A 44 25.09 -8.61 -5.43
C VAL A 44 23.89 -8.80 -4.51
N LEU A 45 24.10 -8.92 -3.20
CA LEU A 45 23.02 -9.06 -2.24
C LEU A 45 22.13 -7.82 -2.21
N TRP A 46 22.73 -6.63 -2.24
CA TRP A 46 21.99 -5.37 -2.34
C TRP A 46 21.18 -5.29 -3.64
N TRP A 47 21.78 -5.62 -4.79
CA TRP A 47 21.10 -5.65 -6.07
C TRP A 47 19.92 -6.64 -6.08
N LEU A 48 20.10 -7.84 -5.51
CA LEU A 48 19.03 -8.83 -5.37
C LEU A 48 17.88 -8.34 -4.48
N SER A 49 18.19 -7.63 -3.38
CA SER A 49 17.16 -7.04 -2.51
C SER A 49 16.34 -5.98 -3.25
N VAL A 50 17.00 -5.06 -3.95
CA VAL A 50 16.33 -4.04 -4.77
C VAL A 50 15.45 -4.67 -5.87
N GLN A 51 15.92 -5.73 -6.50
CA GLN A 51 15.14 -6.46 -7.51
C GLN A 51 13.90 -7.15 -6.91
N ARG A 52 14.02 -7.73 -5.71
CA ARG A 52 12.88 -8.32 -5.00
C ARG A 52 11.83 -7.27 -4.66
N ASP A 53 12.25 -6.12 -4.13
CA ASP A 53 11.36 -5.03 -3.75
C ASP A 53 10.63 -4.46 -4.98
N ARG A 54 11.32 -4.28 -6.10
CA ARG A 54 10.70 -3.86 -7.38
C ARG A 54 9.66 -4.87 -7.86
N ARG A 55 9.97 -6.16 -7.87
CA ARG A 55 9.04 -7.23 -8.29
C ARG A 55 7.80 -7.27 -7.38
N GLN A 56 7.97 -7.09 -6.06
CA GLN A 56 6.85 -7.04 -5.12
C GLN A 56 5.99 -5.80 -5.35
N ALA A 57 6.59 -4.62 -5.57
CA ALA A 57 5.88 -3.39 -5.88
C ALA A 57 5.07 -3.51 -7.18
N ASP A 58 5.65 -4.07 -8.24
CA ASP A 58 4.97 -4.31 -9.51
C ASP A 58 3.82 -5.31 -9.37
N ALA A 59 4.02 -6.39 -8.61
CA ALA A 59 2.98 -7.36 -8.34
C ALA A 59 1.81 -6.76 -7.55
N ARG A 60 2.10 -5.92 -6.54
CA ARG A 60 1.07 -5.16 -5.80
C ARG A 60 0.32 -4.22 -6.74
N ARG A 61 1.02 -3.43 -7.52
CA ARG A 61 0.41 -2.49 -8.48
C ARG A 61 -0.51 -3.21 -9.48
N ARG A 62 -0.10 -4.36 -10.00
CA ARG A 62 -0.95 -5.18 -10.90
C ARG A 62 -2.21 -5.71 -10.19
N ARG A 63 -2.09 -6.12 -8.93
CA ARG A 63 -3.25 -6.55 -8.11
C ARG A 63 -4.20 -5.39 -7.86
N ASP A 64 -3.69 -4.22 -7.46
CA ASP A 64 -4.48 -3.02 -7.21
C ASP A 64 -5.23 -2.59 -8.48
N LEU A 65 -4.58 -2.57 -9.64
CA LEU A 65 -5.22 -2.26 -10.92
C LEU A 65 -6.32 -3.26 -11.27
N LYS A 66 -6.08 -4.56 -11.03
CA LYS A 66 -7.09 -5.60 -11.28
C LYS A 66 -8.29 -5.46 -10.34
N CYS A 67 -8.04 -5.21 -9.05
CA CYS A 67 -9.08 -4.98 -8.06
C CYS A 67 -9.88 -3.71 -8.36
N ALA A 68 -9.20 -2.61 -8.70
CA ALA A 68 -9.82 -1.33 -9.03
C ALA A 68 -10.74 -1.37 -10.27
N LYS A 69 -10.54 -2.33 -11.17
CA LYS A 69 -11.41 -2.56 -12.34
C LYS A 69 -12.71 -3.33 -12.04
N SER A 70 -12.93 -3.74 -10.79
CA SER A 70 -14.17 -4.45 -10.40
C SER A 70 -15.40 -3.60 -10.68
N GLY A 71 -16.37 -4.16 -11.43
CA GLY A 71 -17.61 -3.47 -11.74
C GLY A 71 -18.58 -3.41 -10.55
N LEU A 72 -19.61 -2.54 -10.62
CA LEU A 72 -20.58 -2.36 -9.53
C LEU A 72 -21.27 -3.63 -9.05
N ARG A 73 -21.58 -4.55 -9.98
CA ARG A 73 -22.18 -5.86 -9.60
C ARG A 73 -21.26 -6.71 -8.74
N ALA A 74 -19.95 -6.64 -9.00
CA ALA A 74 -18.95 -7.32 -8.17
C ALA A 74 -18.84 -6.65 -6.80
N ILE A 75 -18.85 -5.31 -6.75
CA ILE A 75 -18.81 -4.53 -5.51
C ILE A 75 -19.99 -4.86 -4.60
N ASP A 76 -21.20 -5.02 -5.14
CA ASP A 76 -22.40 -5.36 -4.37
C ASP A 76 -22.35 -6.77 -3.75
N ARG A 77 -21.46 -7.65 -4.24
CA ARG A 77 -21.25 -9.02 -3.74
C ARG A 77 -20.04 -9.16 -2.82
N MET A 78 -19.23 -8.11 -2.67
CA MET A 78 -18.07 -8.12 -1.80
C MET A 78 -18.47 -8.30 -0.34
N SER A 79 -17.59 -8.91 0.45
CA SER A 79 -17.62 -8.79 1.91
C SER A 79 -17.25 -7.35 2.34
N GLY A 80 -17.39 -7.01 3.61
CA GLY A 80 -16.91 -5.73 4.15
C GLY A 80 -15.41 -5.54 3.88
N THR A 81 -14.62 -6.53 4.20
CA THR A 81 -13.15 -6.55 4.05
C THR A 81 -12.71 -6.44 2.58
N ASP A 82 -13.40 -7.15 1.68
CA ASP A 82 -13.12 -7.04 0.24
C ASP A 82 -13.43 -5.64 -0.29
N PHE A 83 -14.47 -5.01 0.25
CA PHE A 83 -14.83 -3.64 -0.12
C PHE A 83 -13.81 -2.62 0.39
N GLU A 84 -13.28 -2.79 1.60
CA GLU A 84 -12.17 -1.99 2.13
C GLU A 84 -10.93 -2.11 1.26
N GLU A 85 -10.55 -3.33 0.85
CA GLU A 85 -9.41 -3.54 -0.04
C GLU A 85 -9.65 -2.96 -1.43
N PHE A 86 -10.89 -3.05 -1.96
CA PHE A 86 -11.26 -2.38 -3.20
C PHE A 86 -11.07 -0.86 -3.11
N VAL A 87 -11.53 -0.23 -2.02
CA VAL A 87 -11.36 1.22 -1.80
C VAL A 87 -9.89 1.57 -1.64
N ALA A 88 -9.12 0.76 -0.90
CA ALA A 88 -7.68 0.92 -0.76
C ALA A 88 -6.95 0.85 -2.11
N ALA A 89 -7.31 -0.11 -2.97
CA ALA A 89 -6.76 -0.24 -4.31
C ALA A 89 -7.06 0.98 -5.19
N GLN A 90 -8.30 1.50 -5.14
CA GLN A 90 -8.67 2.73 -5.86
C GLN A 90 -7.84 3.94 -5.41
N LEU A 91 -7.65 4.10 -4.11
CA LEU A 91 -6.84 5.19 -3.56
C LEU A 91 -5.36 5.04 -3.95
N ARG A 92 -4.79 3.82 -3.92
CA ARG A 92 -3.41 3.56 -4.36
C ARG A 92 -3.22 3.86 -5.85
N VAL A 93 -4.19 3.47 -6.69
CA VAL A 93 -4.18 3.79 -8.13
C VAL A 93 -4.24 5.31 -8.35
N ALA A 94 -4.94 6.05 -7.49
CA ALA A 94 -4.96 7.52 -7.49
C ALA A 94 -3.68 8.17 -6.90
N GLY A 95 -2.70 7.35 -6.48
CA GLY A 95 -1.39 7.81 -6.00
C GLY A 95 -1.32 8.10 -4.51
N TYR A 96 -2.30 7.63 -3.71
CA TYR A 96 -2.24 7.70 -2.25
C TYR A 96 -1.43 6.55 -1.67
N SER A 97 -0.65 6.83 -0.62
CA SER A 97 -0.14 5.81 0.30
C SER A 97 -1.28 5.44 1.24
N VAL A 98 -1.66 4.15 1.29
CA VAL A 98 -2.83 3.69 2.06
C VAL A 98 -2.41 2.65 3.08
N MET A 99 -2.82 2.86 4.33
CA MET A 99 -2.63 1.93 5.45
C MET A 99 -4.00 1.56 6.03
N PRO A 100 -4.31 0.27 6.24
CA PRO A 100 -5.46 -0.14 7.03
C PRO A 100 -5.22 0.23 8.50
N THR A 101 -6.31 0.49 9.23
CA THR A 101 -6.28 0.64 10.69
C THR A 101 -6.42 -0.72 11.37
N ALA A 102 -6.15 -0.78 12.67
CA ALA A 102 -6.44 -1.97 13.46
C ALA A 102 -7.96 -2.17 13.58
N SER A 103 -8.42 -3.41 13.60
CA SER A 103 -9.85 -3.75 13.69
C SER A 103 -10.50 -3.43 15.05
N THR A 104 -9.72 -3.09 16.06
CA THR A 104 -10.16 -2.68 17.39
C THR A 104 -9.59 -1.31 17.75
N GLY A 105 -10.45 -0.39 18.22
CA GLY A 105 -10.03 0.97 18.57
C GLY A 105 -9.81 1.89 17.37
N ASP A 106 -10.38 1.57 16.23
CA ASP A 106 -10.27 2.31 14.97
C ASP A 106 -11.12 3.57 14.92
N TYR A 107 -12.02 3.74 15.91
CA TYR A 107 -12.98 4.85 16.00
C TYR A 107 -13.77 5.07 14.71
N GLY A 108 -14.03 3.97 13.96
CA GLY A 108 -14.75 4.01 12.69
C GLY A 108 -13.92 4.54 11.53
N VAL A 109 -12.62 4.36 11.56
CA VAL A 109 -11.70 4.63 10.43
C VAL A 109 -11.11 3.32 9.96
N ASP A 110 -11.43 2.88 8.76
CA ASP A 110 -10.96 1.62 8.20
C ASP A 110 -9.62 1.79 7.48
N LEU A 111 -9.40 2.96 6.84
CA LEU A 111 -8.17 3.24 6.09
C LEU A 111 -7.65 4.66 6.38
N ILE A 112 -6.32 4.81 6.41
CA ILE A 112 -5.65 6.10 6.39
C ILE A 112 -4.92 6.25 5.07
N ALA A 113 -5.28 7.29 4.29
CA ALA A 113 -4.68 7.59 2.99
C ALA A 113 -3.89 8.90 3.05
N LYS A 114 -2.66 8.92 2.50
CA LYS A 114 -1.77 10.08 2.50
C LYS A 114 -1.31 10.40 1.09
N LYS A 115 -1.38 11.69 0.72
CA LYS A 115 -0.84 12.22 -0.54
C LYS A 115 -0.67 13.72 -0.43
N ASP A 116 0.46 14.25 -0.86
CA ASP A 116 0.73 15.70 -1.02
C ASP A 116 0.33 16.53 0.22
N GLY A 117 0.73 16.09 1.43
CA GLY A 117 0.40 16.74 2.70
C GLY A 117 -1.03 16.49 3.21
N VAL A 118 -1.91 15.90 2.40
CA VAL A 118 -3.25 15.48 2.81
C VAL A 118 -3.18 14.15 3.54
N ARG A 119 -3.76 14.08 4.73
CA ARG A 119 -3.97 12.86 5.51
C ARG A 119 -5.46 12.65 5.71
N MET A 120 -5.99 11.60 5.13
CA MET A 120 -7.41 11.34 5.01
C MET A 120 -7.80 10.09 5.78
N ALA A 121 -8.79 10.23 6.68
CA ALA A 121 -9.46 9.10 7.33
C ALA A 121 -10.62 8.64 6.44
N VAL A 122 -10.68 7.35 6.14
CA VAL A 122 -11.69 6.77 5.27
C VAL A 122 -12.45 5.70 6.03
N GLN A 123 -13.77 5.80 6.03
CA GLN A 123 -14.67 4.76 6.49
C GLN A 123 -15.38 4.12 5.30
N CYS A 124 -15.35 2.79 5.24
CA CYS A 124 -15.95 1.98 4.19
C CYS A 124 -17.25 1.32 4.69
N LYS A 125 -18.37 1.53 4.02
CA LYS A 125 -19.67 0.93 4.39
C LYS A 125 -20.26 0.19 3.19
N ARG A 126 -20.05 -1.13 3.15
CA ARG A 126 -20.71 -2.00 2.18
C ARG A 126 -22.04 -2.48 2.80
N LEU A 127 -23.13 -1.92 2.36
CA LEU A 127 -24.48 -2.14 2.91
C LEU A 127 -25.49 -2.49 1.80
N ALA A 128 -26.66 -2.99 2.19
CA ALA A 128 -27.82 -3.19 1.30
C ALA A 128 -28.74 -1.95 1.25
N LYS A 129 -28.59 -1.00 2.19
CA LYS A 129 -29.43 0.19 2.34
C LYS A 129 -28.58 1.47 2.45
N ALA A 130 -29.24 2.62 2.35
CA ALA A 130 -28.59 3.94 2.46
C ALA A 130 -27.85 4.11 3.79
N VAL A 131 -26.68 4.75 3.75
CA VAL A 131 -25.83 5.03 4.91
C VAL A 131 -26.39 6.22 5.68
N GLY A 132 -26.53 6.05 7.00
CA GLY A 132 -27.03 7.06 7.92
C GLY A 132 -25.94 7.92 8.56
N VAL A 133 -26.35 8.79 9.48
CA VAL A 133 -25.51 9.79 10.18
C VAL A 133 -24.37 9.16 10.99
N ALA A 134 -24.57 7.97 11.54
CA ALA A 134 -23.57 7.30 12.39
C ALA A 134 -22.21 7.12 11.70
N ALA A 135 -22.18 6.79 10.40
CA ALA A 135 -20.95 6.66 9.66
C ALA A 135 -20.19 7.99 9.54
N VAL A 136 -20.91 9.10 9.37
CA VAL A 136 -20.29 10.44 9.31
C VAL A 136 -19.72 10.82 10.67
N GLN A 137 -20.48 10.60 11.74
CA GLN A 137 -20.06 10.90 13.12
C GLN A 137 -18.79 10.10 13.48
N GLN A 138 -18.78 8.80 13.20
CA GLN A 138 -17.66 7.91 13.47
C GLN A 138 -16.38 8.38 12.76
N VAL A 139 -16.42 8.56 11.44
CA VAL A 139 -15.22 8.94 10.68
C VAL A 139 -14.72 10.34 11.03
N VAL A 140 -15.62 11.29 11.34
CA VAL A 140 -15.23 12.64 11.76
C VAL A 140 -14.54 12.60 13.13
N SER A 141 -15.08 11.86 14.09
CA SER A 141 -14.46 11.65 15.40
C SER A 141 -13.11 10.94 15.25
N GLY A 142 -13.09 9.81 14.55
CA GLY A 142 -11.88 9.03 14.32
C GLY A 142 -10.80 9.77 13.51
N SER A 143 -11.18 10.66 12.60
CA SER A 143 -10.22 11.44 11.82
C SER A 143 -9.34 12.32 12.73
N ARG A 144 -9.90 12.91 13.75
CA ARG A 144 -9.15 13.71 14.75
C ARG A 144 -8.22 12.84 15.58
N HIS A 145 -8.72 11.68 16.05
CA HIS A 145 -7.92 10.71 16.81
C HIS A 145 -6.69 10.26 16.02
N HIS A 146 -6.84 9.98 14.74
CA HIS A 146 -5.73 9.56 13.86
C HIS A 146 -4.92 10.73 13.27
N GLY A 147 -5.14 11.97 13.69
CA GLY A 147 -4.43 13.15 13.18
C GLY A 147 -4.66 13.37 11.67
N CYS A 148 -5.86 13.06 11.17
CA CYS A 148 -6.23 13.27 9.78
C CYS A 148 -6.88 14.64 9.59
N ASN A 149 -6.55 15.32 8.49
CA ASN A 149 -7.13 16.63 8.13
C ASN A 149 -8.33 16.53 7.19
N ARG A 150 -8.69 15.32 6.75
CA ARG A 150 -9.87 15.03 5.92
C ARG A 150 -10.57 13.78 6.42
N ALA A 151 -11.91 13.79 6.36
CA ALA A 151 -12.78 12.67 6.66
C ALA A 151 -13.59 12.29 5.40
N VAL A 152 -13.68 10.99 5.13
CA VAL A 152 -14.39 10.47 3.94
C VAL A 152 -15.18 9.23 4.32
N VAL A 153 -16.46 9.15 3.90
CA VAL A 153 -17.24 7.90 3.94
C VAL A 153 -17.42 7.40 2.52
N VAL A 154 -17.08 6.13 2.29
CA VAL A 154 -17.24 5.45 1.00
C VAL A 154 -18.28 4.34 1.15
N THR A 155 -19.24 4.25 0.22
CA THR A 155 -20.27 3.20 0.25
C THR A 155 -20.66 2.76 -1.16
N ASN A 156 -21.07 1.49 -1.29
CA ASN A 156 -21.72 0.96 -2.50
C ASN A 156 -23.16 1.43 -2.67
N GLN A 157 -23.71 2.17 -1.73
CA GLN A 157 -25.09 2.67 -1.70
C GLN A 157 -25.17 4.21 -1.79
N THR A 158 -26.32 4.74 -1.45
CA THR A 158 -26.58 6.18 -1.29
C THR A 158 -26.47 6.59 0.17
N PHE A 159 -26.58 7.88 0.44
CA PHE A 159 -26.63 8.45 1.79
C PHE A 159 -28.02 9.01 2.10
N THR A 160 -28.44 8.94 3.36
CA THR A 160 -29.70 9.59 3.83
C THR A 160 -29.56 11.11 3.75
N LYS A 161 -30.71 11.84 3.73
CA LYS A 161 -30.70 13.30 3.78
C LYS A 161 -29.96 13.84 5.01
N ALA A 162 -30.20 13.24 6.18
CA ALA A 162 -29.53 13.60 7.42
C ALA A 162 -27.99 13.38 7.38
N ALA A 163 -27.55 12.27 6.81
CA ALA A 163 -26.10 12.02 6.64
C ALA A 163 -25.46 13.07 5.73
N ARG A 164 -26.11 13.48 4.65
CA ARG A 164 -25.59 14.52 3.75
C ARG A 164 -25.52 15.88 4.44
N ALA A 165 -26.55 16.27 5.17
CA ALA A 165 -26.57 17.52 5.94
C ALA A 165 -25.42 17.55 6.96
N LEU A 166 -25.25 16.47 7.74
CA LEU A 166 -24.18 16.37 8.73
C LEU A 166 -22.79 16.40 8.08
N ALA A 167 -22.63 15.75 6.93
CA ALA A 167 -21.37 15.73 6.20
C ALA A 167 -20.95 17.13 5.72
N ILE A 168 -21.88 17.97 5.29
CA ILE A 168 -21.63 19.37 4.94
C ILE A 168 -21.12 20.14 6.16
N THR A 169 -21.82 20.05 7.29
CA THR A 169 -21.46 20.72 8.55
C THR A 169 -20.03 20.39 9.01
N HIS A 170 -19.61 19.13 8.84
CA HIS A 170 -18.31 18.64 9.29
C HIS A 170 -17.25 18.56 8.18
N HIS A 171 -17.52 19.09 7.00
CA HIS A 171 -16.63 18.99 5.82
C HIS A 171 -16.19 17.55 5.51
N CYS A 172 -17.08 16.58 5.79
CA CYS A 172 -16.85 15.17 5.51
C CYS A 172 -17.23 14.87 4.05
N ARG A 173 -16.32 14.28 3.27
CA ARG A 173 -16.61 13.90 1.89
C ARG A 173 -17.41 12.60 1.86
N LEU A 174 -18.45 12.57 1.05
CA LEU A 174 -19.27 11.39 0.80
C LEU A 174 -19.00 10.85 -0.61
N VAL A 175 -18.67 9.57 -0.70
CA VAL A 175 -18.44 8.84 -1.94
C VAL A 175 -19.44 7.70 -2.01
N GLY A 176 -20.53 7.89 -2.74
CA GLY A 176 -21.59 6.89 -2.92
C GLY A 176 -21.47 6.14 -4.24
N ARG A 177 -22.51 5.36 -4.56
CA ARG A 177 -22.58 4.48 -5.72
C ARG A 177 -22.21 5.14 -7.05
N THR A 178 -22.73 6.35 -7.30
CA THR A 178 -22.47 7.07 -8.55
C THR A 178 -20.99 7.42 -8.70
N GLN A 179 -20.34 7.89 -7.62
CA GLN A 179 -18.93 8.21 -7.61
C GLN A 179 -18.07 6.95 -7.75
N LEU A 180 -18.43 5.83 -7.11
CA LEU A 180 -17.76 4.54 -7.30
C LEU A 180 -17.85 4.07 -8.75
N GLN A 181 -18.97 4.27 -9.42
CA GLN A 181 -19.11 3.94 -10.85
C GLN A 181 -18.12 4.74 -11.71
N ASN A 182 -17.90 5.99 -11.40
CA ASN A 182 -16.91 6.82 -12.09
C ASN A 182 -15.47 6.34 -11.80
N TRP A 183 -15.18 5.95 -10.57
CA TRP A 183 -13.86 5.37 -10.23
C TRP A 183 -13.56 4.12 -11.04
N THR A 184 -14.51 3.19 -11.13
CA THR A 184 -14.34 1.95 -11.89
C THR A 184 -14.19 2.22 -13.40
N ARG A 185 -14.86 3.23 -13.94
CA ARG A 185 -14.71 3.66 -15.34
C ARG A 185 -13.32 4.24 -15.60
N VAL A 186 -12.84 5.14 -14.73
CA VAL A 186 -11.51 5.75 -14.89
C VAL A 186 -10.40 4.71 -14.79
N ALA A 187 -10.52 3.77 -13.84
CA ALA A 187 -9.55 2.68 -13.69
C ALA A 187 -9.54 1.69 -14.88
N SER A 188 -10.62 1.62 -15.66
CA SER A 188 -10.72 0.76 -16.85
C SER A 188 -10.23 1.42 -18.15
N LEU A 189 -10.01 2.73 -18.17
CA LEU A 189 -9.43 3.39 -19.32
C LEU A 189 -7.95 2.98 -19.50
N PRO A 190 -7.49 2.77 -20.75
CA PRO A 190 -6.07 2.55 -20.99
C PRO A 190 -5.28 3.75 -20.49
N ALA A 191 -4.12 3.51 -19.86
CA ALA A 191 -3.19 4.58 -19.51
C ALA A 191 -2.94 5.41 -20.79
N ARG A 192 -3.20 6.73 -20.75
CA ARG A 192 -2.82 7.60 -21.85
C ARG A 192 -1.33 7.40 -22.07
N GLY A 193 -0.98 6.92 -23.25
CA GLY A 193 0.40 6.72 -23.65
C GLY A 193 1.15 8.05 -23.46
N SER A 194 2.22 7.97 -22.70
CA SER A 194 3.28 9.00 -22.63
C SER A 194 4.11 8.93 -23.87
#